data_2f228c715a4f7840582420db850ab795
#
_entry.id   2f228c715a4f7840582420db850ab795
#
_cell.length_a   1.000
_cell.length_b   1.000
_cell.length_c   1.000
_cell.angle_alpha   90.00
_cell.angle_beta   90.00
_cell.angle_gamma   90.00
#
_symmetry.space_group_name_H-M   'P 1'
#
loop_
_entity.id
_entity.type
_entity.pdbx_description
1 polymer ?
#
loop_
_entity_poly.entity_id
_entity_poly.type
_entity_poly.pdbx_seq_one_letter_code
_entity_poly.pdbx_strand_id
1 'polypeptide(L)'
;MDAFICDAIRTPIGRYGGALAKMRPDDLAAHVIKGLMDRHPLLEPMAIDEVIFGAANQAGEDNRNVARMALLLAGLPVEVPGLSLIHI
;
A
#
# COMPACT_ATOMS: atom_id res chain seq x y z
N MET A 1 -21.21 9.19 12.27
CA MET A 1 -19.92 8.51 12.26
C MET A 1 -18.83 9.47 11.83
N ASP A 2 -17.77 9.58 12.59
CA ASP A 2 -16.66 10.46 12.28
C ASP A 2 -15.48 9.66 11.73
N ALA A 3 -14.77 10.23 10.75
CA ALA A 3 -13.57 9.64 10.20
C ALA A 3 -12.39 10.57 10.46
N PHE A 4 -11.27 10.01 10.85
CA PHE A 4 -10.08 10.77 11.20
C PHE A 4 -8.89 10.32 10.36
N ILE A 5 -8.07 11.29 9.92
CA ILE A 5 -6.77 11.00 9.32
C ILE A 5 -5.75 10.99 10.47
N CYS A 6 -5.21 9.82 10.76
CA CYS A 6 -4.31 9.65 11.90
C CYS A 6 -2.84 9.86 11.52
N ASP A 7 -2.45 9.49 10.31
CA ASP A 7 -1.07 9.63 9.84
C ASP A 7 -1.02 9.55 8.32
N ALA A 8 0.08 9.97 7.76
CA ALA A 8 0.33 9.91 6.33
C ALA A 8 1.82 9.78 6.08
N ILE A 9 2.18 9.07 5.01
CA ILE A 9 3.57 8.91 4.60
C ILE A 9 3.61 8.75 3.08
N ARG A 10 4.73 9.09 2.48
CA ARG A 10 4.94 8.91 1.06
C ARG A 10 6.37 8.54 0.75
N THR A 11 6.60 7.97 -0.42
CA THR A 11 7.92 7.84 -0.99
C THR A 11 8.26 9.10 -1.80
N PRO A 12 9.53 9.32 -2.15
CA PRO A 12 9.86 10.33 -3.15
C PRO A 12 9.16 10.04 -4.48
N ILE A 13 8.89 11.10 -5.25
CA ILE A 13 8.37 10.97 -6.60
C ILE A 13 9.55 10.78 -7.53
N GLY A 14 9.61 9.61 -8.20
CA GLY A 14 10.63 9.30 -9.16
C GLY A 14 10.28 9.82 -10.55
N ARG A 15 11.29 10.11 -11.36
CA ARG A 15 11.08 10.44 -12.77
C ARG A 15 11.23 9.20 -13.62
N TYR A 16 10.72 9.23 -14.85
CA TYR A 16 10.87 8.13 -15.79
C TYR A 16 12.36 7.78 -15.98
N GLY A 17 12.68 6.50 -15.81
CA GLY A 17 14.06 6.03 -15.87
C GLY A 17 14.96 6.46 -14.72
N GLY A 18 14.40 7.07 -13.67
CA GLY A 18 15.17 7.59 -12.54
C GLY A 18 15.39 6.60 -11.41
N ALA A 19 15.49 7.12 -10.19
CA ALA A 19 15.91 6.34 -9.01
C ALA A 19 14.97 5.17 -8.68
N LEU A 20 13.68 5.29 -8.97
CA LEU A 20 12.70 4.24 -8.67
C LEU A 20 12.38 3.33 -9.86
N ALA A 21 13.14 3.44 -10.97
CA ALA A 21 12.84 2.71 -12.19
C ALA A 21 12.85 1.20 -12.03
N LYS A 22 13.68 0.67 -11.13
CA LYS A 22 13.81 -0.78 -10.90
C LYS A 22 12.95 -1.28 -9.73
N MET A 23 12.21 -0.40 -9.09
CA MET A 23 11.37 -0.76 -7.95
C MET A 23 10.04 -1.28 -8.45
N ARG A 24 9.64 -2.48 -8.02
CA ARG A 24 8.32 -3.00 -8.38
C ARG A 24 7.22 -2.19 -7.71
N PRO A 25 6.10 -1.93 -8.39
CA PRO A 25 5.00 -1.16 -7.79
C PRO A 25 4.45 -1.76 -6.50
N ASP A 26 4.30 -3.08 -6.43
CA ASP A 26 3.80 -3.74 -5.23
C ASP A 26 4.79 -3.66 -4.07
N ASP A 27 6.09 -3.76 -4.34
CA ASP A 27 7.11 -3.58 -3.31
C ASP A 27 7.15 -2.14 -2.81
N LEU A 28 7.00 -1.17 -3.70
CA LEU A 28 6.96 0.24 -3.33
C LEU A 28 5.77 0.53 -2.44
N ALA A 29 4.60 -0.01 -2.78
CA ALA A 29 3.40 0.13 -1.97
C ALA A 29 3.55 -0.56 -0.61
N ALA A 30 4.16 -1.75 -0.59
CA ALA A 30 4.41 -2.47 0.66
C ALA A 30 5.36 -1.69 1.58
N HIS A 31 6.34 -1.00 1.01
CA HIS A 31 7.27 -0.18 1.78
C HIS A 31 6.54 0.95 2.52
N VAL A 32 5.56 1.58 1.88
CA VAL A 32 4.75 2.63 2.50
C VAL A 32 3.90 2.06 3.65
N ILE A 33 3.25 0.93 3.43
CA ILE A 33 2.43 0.28 4.46
C ILE A 33 3.30 -0.08 5.66
N LYS A 34 4.45 -0.69 5.40
CA LYS A 34 5.37 -1.10 6.46
C LYS A 34 5.89 0.11 7.24
N GLY A 35 6.20 1.21 6.54
CA GLY A 35 6.64 2.44 7.18
C GLY A 35 5.59 3.00 8.14
N LEU A 36 4.32 3.00 7.75
CA LEU A 36 3.24 3.42 8.63
C LEU A 36 3.09 2.51 9.85
N MET A 37 3.17 1.19 9.64
CA MET A 37 3.06 0.24 10.74
C MET A 37 4.23 0.37 11.72
N ASP A 38 5.43 0.62 11.22
CA ASP A 38 6.62 0.80 12.06
C ASP A 38 6.52 2.06 12.95
N ARG A 39 5.80 3.09 12.48
CA ARG A 39 5.56 4.30 13.27
C ARG A 39 4.59 4.08 14.42
N HIS A 40 3.77 3.05 14.34
CA HIS A 40 2.70 2.79 15.29
C HIS A 40 2.80 1.38 15.84
N PRO A 41 3.83 1.09 16.66
CA PRO A 41 4.06 -0.28 17.14
C PRO A 41 2.95 -0.81 18.04
N LEU A 42 2.12 0.08 18.60
CA LEU A 42 0.98 -0.33 19.42
C LEU A 42 -0.26 -0.66 18.61
N LEU A 43 -0.25 -0.36 17.30
CA LEU A 43 -1.38 -0.70 16.45
C LEU A 43 -1.37 -2.19 16.13
N GLU A 44 -2.46 -2.86 16.49
CA GLU A 44 -2.61 -4.29 16.18
C GLU A 44 -2.91 -4.47 14.68
N PRO A 45 -2.11 -5.23 13.94
CA PRO A 45 -2.37 -5.42 12.50
C PRO A 45 -3.75 -5.99 12.19
N MET A 46 -4.30 -6.82 13.08
CA MET A 46 -5.65 -7.37 12.91
C MET A 46 -6.75 -6.31 13.09
N ALA A 47 -6.44 -5.14 13.63
CA ALA A 47 -7.40 -4.05 13.77
C ALA A 47 -7.61 -3.27 12.47
N ILE A 48 -6.82 -3.53 11.43
CA ILE A 48 -6.99 -2.90 10.13
C ILE A 48 -8.17 -3.57 9.42
N ASP A 49 -9.18 -2.76 9.08
CA ASP A 49 -10.38 -3.28 8.43
C ASP A 49 -10.14 -3.58 6.95
N GLU A 50 -9.42 -2.70 6.25
CA GLU A 50 -9.06 -2.95 4.86
C GLU A 50 -7.96 -2.00 4.40
N VAL A 51 -7.34 -2.35 3.28
CA VAL A 51 -6.35 -1.53 2.59
C VAL A 51 -6.90 -1.19 1.21
N ILE A 52 -6.96 0.10 0.88
CA ILE A 52 -7.50 0.58 -0.38
C ILE A 52 -6.43 1.38 -1.10
N PHE A 53 -6.14 1.00 -2.35
CA PHE A 53 -5.19 1.72 -3.21
C PHE A 53 -5.86 2.15 -4.51
N GLY A 54 -5.42 3.30 -5.02
CA GLY A 54 -5.76 3.70 -6.38
C GLY A 54 -4.75 3.14 -7.37
N ALA A 55 -5.22 2.71 -8.53
CA ALA A 55 -4.36 2.23 -9.61
C ALA A 55 -4.95 2.67 -10.93
N ALA A 56 -4.25 3.56 -11.64
CA ALA A 56 -4.74 4.08 -12.91
C ALA A 56 -4.67 3.02 -14.02
N ASN A 57 -3.72 2.10 -13.92
CA ASN A 57 -3.50 1.07 -14.92
C ASN A 57 -2.94 -0.18 -14.22
N GLN A 58 -3.74 -1.22 -14.14
CA GLN A 58 -3.34 -2.46 -13.48
C GLN A 58 -2.68 -3.41 -14.49
N ALA A 59 -1.50 -3.03 -14.98
CA ALA A 59 -0.76 -3.79 -15.97
C ALA A 59 0.59 -4.26 -15.41
N GLY A 60 1.07 -5.39 -15.91
CA GLY A 60 2.39 -5.91 -15.57
C GLY A 60 2.52 -6.23 -14.09
N GLU A 61 3.41 -5.54 -13.41
CA GLU A 61 3.77 -5.84 -12.03
C GLU A 61 2.73 -5.42 -11.00
N ASP A 62 1.65 -4.77 -11.41
CA ASP A 62 0.57 -4.40 -10.49
C ASP A 62 -0.23 -5.60 -9.98
N ASN A 63 -0.09 -6.76 -10.62
CA ASN A 63 -0.73 -8.02 -10.18
C ASN A 63 -2.25 -7.92 -10.04
N ARG A 64 -2.89 -7.01 -10.74
CA ARG A 64 -4.34 -6.76 -10.80
C ARG A 64 -4.96 -6.28 -9.48
N ASN A 65 -4.31 -6.51 -8.35
CA ASN A 65 -4.73 -5.96 -7.05
C ASN A 65 -3.49 -5.61 -6.24
N VAL A 66 -2.93 -4.44 -6.52
CA VAL A 66 -1.71 -4.00 -5.87
C VAL A 66 -1.89 -3.83 -4.36
N ALA A 67 -3.09 -3.45 -3.90
CA ALA A 67 -3.36 -3.32 -2.47
C ALA A 67 -3.22 -4.65 -1.75
N ARG A 68 -3.81 -5.71 -2.31
CA ARG A 68 -3.73 -7.06 -1.72
C ARG A 68 -2.29 -7.55 -1.70
N MET A 69 -1.58 -7.40 -2.81
CA MET A 69 -0.19 -7.83 -2.90
C MET A 69 0.68 -7.03 -1.92
N ALA A 70 0.48 -5.71 -1.87
CA ALA A 70 1.26 -4.83 -1.00
C ALA A 70 1.06 -5.16 0.48
N LEU A 71 -0.17 -5.42 0.91
CA LEU A 71 -0.42 -5.75 2.31
C LEU A 71 0.21 -7.08 2.72
N LEU A 72 0.21 -8.06 1.82
CA LEU A 72 0.85 -9.35 2.08
C LEU A 72 2.38 -9.21 2.13
N LEU A 73 2.96 -8.45 1.21
CA LEU A 73 4.41 -8.19 1.20
C LEU A 73 4.86 -7.39 2.43
N ALA A 74 4.00 -6.52 2.95
CA ALA A 74 4.29 -5.76 4.16
C ALA A 74 4.18 -6.59 5.44
N GLY A 75 3.68 -7.82 5.35
CA GLY A 75 3.57 -8.71 6.49
C GLY A 75 2.27 -8.60 7.28
N LEU A 76 1.24 -7.98 6.72
CA LEU A 76 -0.06 -7.91 7.37
C LEU A 76 -0.76 -9.28 7.32
N PRO A 77 -1.68 -9.55 8.28
CA PRO A 77 -2.40 -10.82 8.29
C PRO A 77 -3.22 -11.05 7.02
N VAL A 78 -3.37 -12.31 6.61
CA VAL A 78 -4.12 -12.66 5.40
C VAL A 78 -5.61 -12.30 5.49
N GLU A 79 -6.12 -12.12 6.71
CA GLU A 79 -7.50 -11.74 6.94
C GLU A 79 -7.80 -10.28 6.62
N VAL A 80 -6.77 -9.43 6.49
CA VAL A 80 -6.96 -8.02 6.13
C VAL A 80 -7.27 -7.91 4.63
N PRO A 81 -8.44 -7.42 4.26
CA PRO A 81 -8.79 -7.30 2.83
C PRO A 81 -8.04 -6.17 2.16
N GLY A 82 -7.77 -6.33 0.88
CA GLY A 82 -7.16 -5.30 0.04
C GLY A 82 -7.97 -5.06 -1.21
N LEU A 83 -8.12 -3.80 -1.58
CA LEU A 83 -8.91 -3.38 -2.74
C LEU A 83 -8.16 -2.32 -3.54
N SER A 84 -8.04 -2.54 -4.83
CA SER A 84 -7.48 -1.56 -5.77
C SER A 84 -8.58 -0.99 -6.64
N LEU A 85 -8.58 0.32 -6.82
CA LEU A 85 -9.59 1.02 -7.61
C LEU A 85 -8.91 1.74 -8.78
N ILE A 86 -9.44 1.51 -10.00
CA ILE A 86 -8.96 2.18 -11.21
C ILE A 86 -9.67 3.52 -11.38
N HIS A 87 -10.97 3.53 -11.17
CA HIS A 87 -11.80 4.72 -11.29
C HIS A 87 -12.59 4.94 -10.01
N ILE A 88 -12.75 6.19 -9.67
CA ILE A 88 -13.52 6.60 -8.50
C ILE A 88 -14.86 7.19 -8.95
#